data_1cc3e35377debc6e1a24d7fc0a3c9613
#
_entry.id   1cc3e35377debc6e1a24d7fc0a3c9613
#
_cell.length_a   1.000
_cell.length_b   1.000
_cell.length_c   1.000
_cell.angle_alpha   90.00
_cell.angle_beta   90.00
_cell.angle_gamma   90.00
#
_symmetry.space_group_name_H-M   'P 1'
#
loop_
_entity.id
_entity.type
_entity.pdbx_description
1 polymer ?
#
loop_
_entity_poly.entity_id
_entity_poly.type
_entity_poly.pdbx_seq_one_letter_code
_entity_poly.pdbx_strand_id
1 'polypeptide(L)'
;ILRDLFHSNVHGAQLHIDLQKGGFEEIGLRVGSAKDYFGVINVGDGKELLKLLQDKGFLCETKAFGTSSLFNNINSQDSTVNILIGSKKFTEGWSSWRVSTMGLLNMGKGEGSQIIQLFGRGVRLKGQDYSLKRNTKAELNQPHLRNLHLDKLQTINIFGVNANYMETFKA
;
A
#
# COMPACT_ATOMS: atom_id res chain seq x y z
N ILE A 1 12.85 10.37 2.54
CA ILE A 1 11.38 10.15 2.59
C ILE A 1 10.71 10.72 1.33
N LEU A 2 10.83 12.03 1.03
CA LEU A 2 10.18 12.62 -0.15
C LEU A 2 10.56 11.90 -1.44
N ARG A 3 11.85 11.72 -1.67
CA ARG A 3 12.37 11.05 -2.85
C ARG A 3 11.96 9.58 -2.91
N ASP A 4 12.12 8.86 -1.82
CA ASP A 4 11.95 7.40 -1.81
C ASP A 4 10.48 6.98 -1.78
N LEU A 5 9.62 7.76 -1.08
CA LEU A 5 8.20 7.44 -0.95
C LEU A 5 7.35 8.09 -2.05
N PHE A 6 7.60 9.37 -2.37
CA PHE A 6 6.75 10.16 -3.27
C PHE A 6 7.40 10.47 -4.63
N HIS A 7 8.61 10.00 -4.89
CA HIS A 7 9.38 10.26 -6.12
C HIS A 7 9.58 11.76 -6.41
N SER A 8 9.63 12.58 -5.35
CA SER A 8 9.76 14.02 -5.46
C SER A 8 10.92 14.55 -4.62
N ASN A 9 11.67 15.51 -5.17
CA ASN A 9 12.72 16.23 -4.44
C ASN A 9 12.23 17.60 -3.95
N VAL A 10 10.97 17.98 -4.22
CA VAL A 10 10.41 19.29 -3.96
C VAL A 10 9.41 19.23 -2.82
N HIS A 11 9.64 20.03 -1.77
CA HIS A 11 8.68 20.24 -0.70
C HIS A 11 7.47 21.03 -1.21
N GLY A 12 6.26 20.63 -0.78
CA GLY A 12 5.03 21.34 -1.16
C GLY A 12 4.64 21.20 -2.63
N ALA A 13 5.25 20.26 -3.36
CA ALA A 13 4.85 19.98 -4.72
C ALA A 13 3.40 19.46 -4.77
N GLN A 14 2.68 19.87 -5.81
CA GLN A 14 1.26 19.59 -5.97
C GLN A 14 0.99 18.09 -6.18
N LEU A 15 -0.04 17.59 -5.53
CA LEU A 15 -0.56 16.24 -5.74
C LEU A 15 -1.40 16.20 -7.00
N HIS A 16 -1.11 15.27 -7.89
CA HIS A 16 -1.89 14.95 -9.08
C HIS A 16 -2.61 13.62 -8.87
N ILE A 17 -3.86 13.57 -9.28
CA ILE A 17 -4.76 12.43 -9.11
C ILE A 17 -5.26 12.04 -10.49
N ASP A 18 -4.76 10.93 -11.01
CA ASP A 18 -4.98 10.52 -12.40
C ASP A 18 -5.82 9.25 -12.47
N LEU A 19 -7.06 9.35 -12.99
CA LEU A 19 -7.89 8.19 -13.27
C LEU A 19 -7.36 7.46 -14.51
N GLN A 20 -7.03 6.19 -14.35
CA GLN A 20 -6.57 5.32 -15.43
C GLN A 20 -7.78 4.73 -16.17
N LYS A 21 -7.97 5.12 -17.44
CA LYS A 21 -8.94 4.46 -18.33
C LYS A 21 -8.34 3.17 -18.86
N GLY A 22 -9.02 2.06 -18.70
CA GLY A 22 -8.51 0.78 -19.23
C GLY A 22 -9.10 -0.46 -18.54
N GLY A 23 -10.23 -0.31 -17.84
CA GLY A 23 -10.98 -1.44 -17.25
C GLY A 23 -10.66 -1.73 -15.79
N PHE A 24 -9.64 -1.07 -15.19
CA PHE A 24 -9.29 -1.30 -13.78
C PHE A 24 -9.86 -0.24 -12.84
N GLU A 25 -10.31 0.92 -13.36
CA GLU A 25 -10.84 2.07 -12.60
C GLU A 25 -9.95 2.50 -11.42
N GLU A 26 -8.64 2.38 -11.63
CA GLU A 26 -7.63 2.74 -10.65
C GLU A 26 -7.28 4.22 -10.74
N ILE A 27 -7.01 4.83 -9.61
CA ILE A 27 -6.53 6.20 -9.51
C ILE A 27 -5.07 6.19 -9.08
N GLY A 28 -4.20 6.66 -9.97
CA GLY A 28 -2.78 6.85 -9.69
C GLY A 28 -2.51 8.17 -8.98
N LEU A 29 -1.61 8.16 -8.00
CA LEU A 29 -1.16 9.34 -7.26
C LEU A 29 0.28 9.66 -7.62
N ARG A 30 0.55 10.89 -8.07
CA ARG A 30 1.91 11.39 -8.35
C ARG A 30 2.09 12.83 -7.84
N VAL A 31 3.32 13.26 -7.66
CA VAL A 31 3.63 14.58 -7.10
C VAL A 31 4.42 15.41 -8.11
N GLY A 32 3.99 16.65 -8.32
CA GLY A 32 4.67 17.61 -9.17
C GLY A 32 4.90 17.12 -10.60
N SER A 33 6.12 17.16 -11.08
CA SER A 33 6.51 16.72 -12.43
C SER A 33 6.89 15.23 -12.50
N ALA A 34 6.72 14.47 -11.42
CA ALA A 34 7.01 13.04 -11.42
C ALA A 34 6.16 12.31 -12.48
N LYS A 35 6.80 11.42 -13.23
CA LYS A 35 6.12 10.55 -14.21
C LYS A 35 5.55 9.32 -13.56
N ASP A 36 6.19 8.84 -12.50
CA ASP A 36 5.87 7.61 -11.81
C ASP A 36 4.84 7.86 -10.72
N TYR A 37 3.94 6.89 -10.56
CA TYR A 37 2.97 6.90 -9.48
C TYR A 37 3.59 6.33 -8.21
N PHE A 38 3.53 7.08 -7.11
CA PHE A 38 3.92 6.61 -5.80
C PHE A 38 2.78 5.87 -5.07
N GLY A 39 1.55 6.10 -5.49
CA GLY A 39 0.38 5.51 -4.87
C GLY A 39 -0.71 5.14 -5.87
N VAL A 40 -1.57 4.23 -5.47
CA VAL A 40 -2.76 3.85 -6.23
C VAL A 40 -3.95 3.64 -5.31
N ILE A 41 -5.12 4.11 -5.78
CA ILE A 41 -6.40 3.94 -5.11
C ILE A 41 -7.28 3.03 -5.96
N ASN A 42 -7.86 2.00 -5.34
CA ASN A 42 -8.87 1.14 -5.95
C ASN A 42 -10.00 0.88 -4.95
N VAL A 43 -11.09 1.64 -5.08
CA VAL A 43 -12.25 1.61 -4.16
C VAL A 43 -13.55 1.16 -4.82
N GLY A 44 -13.47 0.65 -6.04
CA GLY A 44 -14.63 0.19 -6.82
C GLY A 44 -15.06 1.22 -7.85
N ASP A 45 -15.68 2.33 -7.49
CA ASP A 45 -16.03 3.40 -8.43
C ASP A 45 -14.99 4.54 -8.39
N GLY A 46 -14.00 4.42 -9.27
CA GLY A 46 -12.94 5.42 -9.40
C GLY A 46 -13.44 6.75 -9.99
N LYS A 47 -14.49 6.72 -10.80
CA LYS A 47 -15.05 7.95 -11.42
C LYS A 47 -15.81 8.79 -10.40
N GLU A 48 -16.61 8.15 -9.55
CA GLU A 48 -17.31 8.84 -8.47
C GLU A 48 -16.31 9.46 -7.50
N LEU A 49 -15.29 8.71 -7.09
CA LEU A 49 -14.22 9.23 -6.22
C LEU A 49 -13.49 10.40 -6.87
N LEU A 50 -13.16 10.31 -8.17
CA LEU A 50 -12.49 11.40 -8.89
C LEU A 50 -13.32 12.69 -8.84
N LYS A 51 -14.63 12.58 -9.09
CA LYS A 51 -15.55 13.72 -9.02
C LYS A 51 -15.58 14.36 -7.64
N LEU A 52 -15.67 13.54 -6.58
CA LEU A 52 -15.62 14.04 -5.19
C LEU A 52 -14.32 14.77 -4.89
N LEU A 53 -13.19 14.28 -5.40
CA LEU A 53 -11.89 14.92 -5.22
C LEU A 53 -11.78 16.23 -5.99
N GLN A 54 -12.33 16.29 -7.21
CA GLN A 54 -12.43 17.53 -8.00
C GLN A 54 -13.26 18.60 -7.28
N ASP A 55 -14.41 18.22 -6.73
CA ASP A 55 -15.29 19.11 -5.96
C ASP A 55 -14.60 19.67 -4.69
N LYS A 56 -13.60 18.93 -4.17
CA LYS A 56 -12.74 19.36 -3.05
C LYS A 56 -11.52 20.20 -3.49
N GLY A 57 -11.38 20.49 -4.78
CA GLY A 57 -10.31 21.32 -5.32
C GLY A 57 -8.99 20.60 -5.58
N PHE A 58 -8.98 19.26 -5.58
CA PHE A 58 -7.79 18.52 -5.99
C PHE A 58 -7.57 18.57 -7.51
N LEU A 59 -6.31 18.55 -7.92
CA LEU A 59 -5.95 18.47 -9.34
C LEU A 59 -6.13 17.03 -9.83
N CYS A 60 -7.21 16.83 -10.59
CA CYS A 60 -7.61 15.53 -11.08
C CYS A 60 -7.61 15.52 -12.62
N GLU A 61 -7.04 14.47 -13.19
CA GLU A 61 -7.00 14.25 -14.63
C GLU A 61 -7.51 12.84 -14.97
N THR A 62 -7.96 12.66 -16.20
CA THR A 62 -8.24 11.34 -16.74
C THR A 62 -7.20 11.02 -17.80
N LYS A 63 -6.42 9.97 -17.58
CA LYS A 63 -5.39 9.50 -18.51
C LYS A 63 -5.93 8.39 -19.39
N ALA A 64 -5.67 8.48 -20.69
CA ALA A 64 -5.99 7.40 -21.62
C ALA A 64 -4.97 6.26 -21.43
N PHE A 65 -5.47 5.05 -21.21
CA PHE A 65 -4.76 3.78 -21.25
C PHE A 65 -3.60 3.59 -20.25
N GLY A 66 -3.93 3.09 -19.06
CA GLY A 66 -3.05 2.20 -18.35
C GLY A 66 -3.11 0.82 -19.01
N THR A 67 -2.02 0.33 -19.55
CA THR A 67 -1.97 -0.99 -20.20
C THR A 67 -2.03 -2.14 -19.19
N SER A 68 -1.86 -1.85 -17.91
CA SER A 68 -1.83 -2.82 -16.82
C SER A 68 -2.29 -2.20 -15.50
N SER A 69 -2.82 -3.03 -14.62
CA SER A 69 -3.23 -2.62 -13.27
C SER A 69 -2.01 -2.27 -12.41
N LEU A 70 -1.97 -1.04 -11.90
CA LEU A 70 -0.95 -0.60 -10.95
C LEU A 70 -1.03 -1.39 -9.64
N PHE A 71 -2.25 -1.68 -9.20
CA PHE A 71 -2.53 -2.41 -7.97
C PHE A 71 -2.07 -3.88 -8.03
N ASN A 72 -2.33 -4.56 -9.15
CA ASN A 72 -1.92 -5.95 -9.33
C ASN A 72 -0.41 -6.08 -9.55
N ASN A 73 0.22 -5.08 -10.15
CA ASN A 73 1.63 -5.10 -10.48
C ASN A 73 2.55 -4.66 -9.32
N ILE A 74 2.01 -4.51 -8.11
CA ILE A 74 2.78 -4.08 -6.93
C ILE A 74 4.02 -4.95 -6.64
N ASN A 75 3.98 -6.22 -7.00
CA ASN A 75 5.08 -7.16 -6.80
C ASN A 75 6.10 -7.19 -7.95
N SER A 76 5.87 -6.45 -9.03
CA SER A 76 6.86 -6.29 -10.11
C SER A 76 8.10 -5.57 -9.59
N GLN A 77 9.27 -5.94 -10.12
CA GLN A 77 10.53 -5.25 -9.81
C GLN A 77 10.52 -3.77 -10.26
N ASP A 78 9.76 -3.48 -11.31
CA ASP A 78 9.62 -2.13 -11.87
C ASP A 78 8.53 -1.29 -11.19
N SER A 79 7.86 -1.86 -10.18
CA SER A 79 6.78 -1.14 -9.49
C SER A 79 7.31 0.00 -8.65
N THR A 80 6.89 1.21 -8.98
CA THR A 80 7.20 2.46 -8.27
C THR A 80 6.20 2.77 -7.15
N VAL A 81 5.10 2.00 -7.08
CA VAL A 81 4.02 2.23 -6.12
C VAL A 81 4.44 1.83 -4.72
N ASN A 82 4.34 2.76 -3.77
CA ASN A 82 4.65 2.58 -2.35
C ASN A 82 3.42 2.62 -1.45
N ILE A 83 2.31 3.21 -1.92
CA ILE A 83 1.07 3.34 -1.15
C ILE A 83 -0.08 2.72 -1.92
N LEU A 84 -0.79 1.79 -1.27
CA LEU A 84 -2.04 1.22 -1.78
C LEU A 84 -3.20 1.66 -0.90
N ILE A 85 -4.26 2.17 -1.53
CA ILE A 85 -5.52 2.48 -0.87
C ILE A 85 -6.60 1.65 -1.56
N GLY A 86 -7.32 0.86 -0.78
CA GLY A 86 -8.35 0.00 -1.32
C GLY A 86 -9.42 -0.35 -0.30
N SER A 87 -10.54 -0.86 -0.77
CA SER A 87 -11.60 -1.39 0.08
C SER A 87 -11.63 -2.93 0.02
N LYS A 88 -12.42 -3.50 -0.85
CA LYS A 88 -12.59 -4.96 -0.98
C LYS A 88 -11.39 -5.68 -1.60
N LYS A 89 -10.57 -5.00 -2.39
CA LYS A 89 -9.44 -5.60 -3.12
C LYS A 89 -8.45 -6.33 -2.21
N PHE A 90 -8.22 -5.82 -1.01
CA PHE A 90 -7.29 -6.46 -0.05
C PHE A 90 -7.84 -7.78 0.51
N THR A 91 -9.15 -7.99 0.51
CA THR A 91 -9.78 -9.25 0.95
C THR A 91 -9.93 -10.27 -0.18
N GLU A 92 -9.88 -9.83 -1.44
CA GLU A 92 -10.13 -10.64 -2.63
C GLU A 92 -8.83 -11.13 -3.30
N GLY A 93 -8.11 -12.06 -2.66
CA GLY A 93 -6.97 -12.74 -3.31
C GLY A 93 -5.68 -11.92 -3.48
N TRP A 94 -5.63 -10.66 -3.05
CA TRP A 94 -4.43 -9.83 -3.11
C TRP A 94 -3.33 -10.32 -2.16
N SER A 95 -2.09 -10.23 -2.58
CA SER A 95 -0.93 -10.67 -1.80
C SER A 95 0.32 -9.89 -2.18
N SER A 96 1.09 -9.44 -1.19
CA SER A 96 2.39 -8.80 -1.40
C SER A 96 3.34 -9.07 -0.25
N TRP A 97 4.63 -9.25 -0.57
CA TRP A 97 5.72 -9.34 0.39
C TRP A 97 6.25 -7.97 0.84
N ARG A 98 5.74 -6.89 0.23
CA ARG A 98 6.20 -5.51 0.44
C ARG A 98 5.49 -4.77 1.57
N VAL A 99 4.51 -5.40 2.21
CA VAL A 99 3.72 -4.74 3.26
C VAL A 99 4.56 -4.54 4.51
N SER A 100 4.75 -3.30 4.92
CA SER A 100 5.44 -2.91 6.16
C SER A 100 4.52 -2.17 7.12
N THR A 101 3.50 -1.54 6.57
CA THR A 101 2.55 -0.72 7.34
C THR A 101 1.14 -0.91 6.81
N MET A 102 0.17 -0.99 7.70
CA MET A 102 -1.24 -1.15 7.38
C MET A 102 -2.06 -0.11 8.14
N GLY A 103 -2.87 0.66 7.41
CA GLY A 103 -3.87 1.56 7.98
C GLY A 103 -5.26 0.97 7.82
N LEU A 104 -6.01 0.83 8.90
CA LEU A 104 -7.39 0.38 8.90
C LEU A 104 -8.31 1.54 9.25
N LEU A 105 -9.21 1.88 8.33
CA LEU A 105 -10.10 3.02 8.46
C LEU A 105 -11.55 2.55 8.58
N ASN A 106 -12.28 3.04 9.59
CA ASN A 106 -13.71 2.76 9.80
C ASN A 106 -14.06 1.27 9.86
N MET A 107 -13.19 0.45 10.47
CA MET A 107 -13.42 -0.98 10.65
C MET A 107 -14.18 -1.25 11.95
N GLY A 108 -15.39 -1.81 11.84
CA GLY A 108 -16.27 -2.08 12.97
C GLY A 108 -15.99 -3.42 13.69
N LYS A 109 -16.65 -3.63 14.83
CA LYS A 109 -16.55 -4.87 15.62
C LYS A 109 -17.04 -6.12 14.85
N GLY A 110 -17.97 -5.95 13.91
CA GLY A 110 -18.52 -7.05 13.10
C GLY A 110 -17.60 -7.58 12.00
N GLU A 111 -16.46 -6.92 11.76
CA GLU A 111 -15.55 -7.23 10.64
C GLU A 111 -14.32 -8.04 11.07
N GLY A 112 -14.36 -8.70 12.23
CA GLY A 112 -13.21 -9.41 12.80
C GLY A 112 -12.57 -10.44 11.87
N SER A 113 -13.37 -11.20 11.10
CA SER A 113 -12.84 -12.18 10.13
C SER A 113 -12.08 -11.52 8.98
N GLN A 114 -12.55 -10.37 8.49
CA GLN A 114 -11.88 -9.61 7.44
C GLN A 114 -10.55 -9.01 7.95
N ILE A 115 -10.55 -8.52 9.19
CA ILE A 115 -9.36 -7.97 9.83
C ILE A 115 -8.28 -9.03 10.00
N ILE A 116 -8.65 -10.25 10.44
CA ILE A 116 -7.72 -11.38 10.55
C ILE A 116 -7.13 -11.72 9.17
N GLN A 117 -7.94 -11.73 8.13
CA GLN A 117 -7.46 -11.96 6.76
C GLN A 117 -6.48 -10.88 6.30
N LEU A 118 -6.76 -9.60 6.58
CA LEU A 118 -5.87 -8.50 6.27
C LEU A 118 -4.55 -8.61 7.01
N PHE A 119 -4.57 -8.92 8.31
CA PHE A 119 -3.35 -9.16 9.09
C PHE A 119 -2.53 -10.31 8.51
N GLY A 120 -3.17 -11.42 8.17
CA GLY A 120 -2.52 -12.56 7.54
C GLY A 120 -1.82 -12.21 6.21
N ARG A 121 -2.30 -11.20 5.50
CA ARG A 121 -1.63 -10.69 4.28
C ARG A 121 -0.43 -9.80 4.59
N GLY A 122 -0.50 -9.03 5.67
CA GLY A 122 0.59 -8.16 6.10
C GLY A 122 1.76 -8.89 6.78
N VAL A 123 1.48 -10.02 7.46
CA VAL A 123 2.50 -10.82 8.15
C VAL A 123 3.13 -11.91 7.28
N ARG A 124 2.93 -11.86 5.98
CA ARG A 124 3.58 -12.80 5.06
C ARG A 124 5.09 -12.56 5.03
N LEU A 125 5.84 -13.52 5.51
CA LEU A 125 7.29 -13.43 5.60
C LEU A 125 7.93 -14.28 4.50
N LYS A 126 8.94 -13.70 3.84
CA LYS A 126 9.83 -14.38 2.92
C LYS A 126 11.26 -14.15 3.39
N GLY A 127 11.68 -14.90 4.41
CA GLY A 127 13.06 -14.89 4.87
C GLY A 127 13.97 -15.69 3.94
N GLN A 128 15.28 -15.63 4.20
CA GLN A 128 16.27 -16.46 3.50
C GLN A 128 15.88 -17.93 3.64
N ASP A 129 15.89 -18.66 2.52
CA ASP A 129 15.51 -20.07 2.43
C ASP A 129 14.11 -20.36 3.01
N TYR A 130 13.20 -19.40 2.84
CA TYR A 130 11.83 -19.44 3.40
C TYR A 130 11.79 -19.56 4.92
N SER A 131 12.85 -19.23 5.61
CA SER A 131 12.89 -19.22 7.07
C SER A 131 11.94 -18.15 7.64
N LEU A 132 11.17 -18.50 8.66
CA LEU A 132 10.34 -17.58 9.44
C LEU A 132 11.08 -17.01 10.67
N LYS A 133 12.35 -17.37 10.86
CA LYS A 133 13.17 -16.86 11.95
C LYS A 133 13.53 -15.39 11.73
N ARG A 134 13.48 -14.59 12.77
CA ARG A 134 13.98 -13.22 12.73
C ARG A 134 15.50 -13.21 12.49
N ASN A 135 16.01 -12.11 11.92
CA ASN A 135 17.43 -11.92 11.60
C ASN A 135 18.35 -12.20 12.79
N THR A 136 17.91 -11.92 14.02
CA THR A 136 18.67 -12.20 15.26
C THR A 136 18.82 -13.69 15.57
N LYS A 137 17.96 -14.53 14.99
CA LYS A 137 17.92 -16.00 15.21
C LYS A 137 18.20 -16.78 13.92
N ALA A 138 18.34 -16.09 12.79
CA ALA A 138 18.69 -16.68 11.51
C ALA A 138 20.22 -16.66 11.33
N GLU A 139 20.77 -17.78 10.85
CA GLU A 139 22.15 -17.82 10.35
C GLU A 139 22.19 -17.14 8.99
N LEU A 140 22.47 -15.84 8.97
CA LEU A 140 22.57 -15.09 7.73
C LEU A 140 23.91 -15.41 7.04
N ASN A 141 23.83 -15.99 5.85
CA ASN A 141 25.02 -16.32 5.04
C ASN A 141 25.68 -15.07 4.44
N GLN A 142 25.09 -13.89 4.64
CA GLN A 142 25.58 -12.61 4.12
C GLN A 142 25.91 -11.67 5.27
N PRO A 143 27.16 -11.63 5.75
CA PRO A 143 27.56 -10.84 6.92
C PRO A 143 27.27 -9.34 6.80
N HIS A 144 27.30 -8.79 5.57
CA HIS A 144 27.02 -7.39 5.32
C HIS A 144 25.56 -6.99 5.64
N LEU A 145 24.63 -7.94 5.66
CA LEU A 145 23.26 -7.68 6.03
C LEU A 145 23.03 -7.56 7.54
N ARG A 146 24.00 -7.98 8.37
CA ARG A 146 23.85 -7.95 9.83
C ARG A 146 23.73 -6.54 10.40
N ASN A 147 24.27 -5.54 9.72
CA ASN A 147 24.27 -4.15 10.16
C ASN A 147 23.10 -3.32 9.58
N LEU A 148 22.24 -3.94 8.77
CA LEU A 148 21.07 -3.28 8.26
C LEU A 148 19.94 -3.34 9.31
N HIS A 149 19.07 -2.33 9.30
CA HIS A 149 17.89 -2.27 10.17
C HIS A 149 16.81 -3.28 9.74
N LEU A 150 17.19 -4.56 9.60
CA LEU A 150 16.28 -5.64 9.18
C LEU A 150 15.14 -5.86 10.16
N ASP A 151 15.33 -5.51 11.44
CA ASP A 151 14.30 -5.52 12.46
C ASP A 151 13.09 -4.67 12.08
N LYS A 152 13.31 -3.53 11.41
CA LYS A 152 12.24 -2.66 10.91
C LYS A 152 11.41 -3.33 9.80
N LEU A 153 12.07 -4.05 8.90
CA LEU A 153 11.41 -4.78 7.82
C LEU A 153 10.67 -6.04 8.31
N GLN A 154 11.05 -6.56 9.46
CA GLN A 154 10.44 -7.74 10.08
C GLN A 154 9.28 -7.40 11.02
N THR A 155 8.89 -6.12 11.07
CA THR A 155 7.82 -5.63 11.91
C THR A 155 6.75 -5.00 11.02
N ILE A 156 5.51 -5.48 11.13
CA ILE A 156 4.37 -4.81 10.53
C ILE A 156 3.81 -3.79 11.53
N ASN A 157 3.60 -2.56 11.06
CA ASN A 157 2.98 -1.51 11.83
C ASN A 157 1.50 -1.41 11.44
N ILE A 158 0.59 -1.45 12.41
CA ILE A 158 -0.85 -1.39 12.18
C ILE A 158 -1.42 -0.19 12.89
N PHE A 159 -2.11 0.67 12.15
CA PHE A 159 -2.79 1.86 12.65
C PHE A 159 -4.29 1.72 12.41
N GLY A 160 -5.10 2.08 13.40
CA GLY A 160 -6.55 2.13 13.28
C GLY A 160 -7.06 3.55 13.45
N VAL A 161 -7.98 3.97 12.57
CA VAL A 161 -8.75 5.20 12.69
C VAL A 161 -10.23 4.85 12.69
N ASN A 162 -10.95 5.21 13.75
CA ASN A 162 -12.33 4.77 13.97
C ASN A 162 -12.47 3.23 13.88
N ALA A 163 -11.53 2.51 14.47
CA ALA A 163 -11.43 1.05 14.33
C ALA A 163 -11.51 0.40 15.71
N ASN A 164 -12.70 -0.03 16.11
CA ASN A 164 -12.99 -0.60 17.43
C ASN A 164 -12.62 -2.09 17.55
N TYR A 165 -12.05 -2.67 16.51
CA TYR A 165 -11.68 -4.09 16.48
C TYR A 165 -10.65 -4.49 17.53
N MET A 166 -9.78 -3.55 17.94
CA MET A 166 -8.75 -3.82 18.96
C MET A 166 -9.34 -4.17 20.33
N GLU A 167 -10.56 -3.75 20.61
CA GLU A 167 -11.25 -4.14 21.85
C GLU A 167 -11.56 -5.64 21.89
N THR A 168 -11.82 -6.23 20.72
CA THR A 168 -12.10 -7.67 20.59
C THR A 168 -10.85 -8.54 20.79
N PHE A 169 -9.66 -7.99 20.55
CA PHE A 169 -8.39 -8.70 20.74
C PHE A 169 -7.76 -8.52 22.13
N LYS A 170 -8.35 -7.68 22.99
CA LYS A 170 -7.88 -7.47 24.35
C LYS A 170 -8.57 -8.36 25.40
N ALA A 171 -9.53 -9.17 24.98
CA ALA A 171 -10.29 -10.08 25.83
C ALA A 171 -9.55 -11.39 26.08
#